data_33800221d38d769cc697b2b08ea2f62d
#
_entry.id   33800221d38d769cc697b2b08ea2f62d
#
_cell.length_a   1.000
_cell.length_b   1.000
_cell.length_c   1.000
_cell.angle_alpha   90.00
_cell.angle_beta   90.00
_cell.angle_gamma   90.00
#
_symmetry.space_group_name_H-M   'P 1'
#
loop_
_entity.id
_entity.type
_entity.pdbx_description
1 polymer ?
#
loop_
_entity_poly.entity_id
_entity_poly.type
_entity_poly.pdbx_seq_one_letter_code
_entity_poly.pdbx_strand_id
1 'polypeptide(L)'
;YYDGQDIYEKGFVMKNLRSKVGLVFQYPEHQLFESDVFTDVCFGPKNLGLDKKDVELRAFEALEMVGFPKELFYNSPFELSGGQKRRAAIAGVLAMKPEVLILDEPTAGLDPKGRDEILDQIKKLHEETGITVILVSHSMEDVAKYVGRLIVLDHGRVMYDDIPKKVFRNY
;
A
#
# COMPACT_ATOMS: atom_id res chain seq x y z
N TYR A 1 10.80 -0.79 -16.36
CA TYR A 1 10.01 0.06 -17.27
C TYR A 1 8.72 0.48 -16.62
N TYR A 2 8.29 1.71 -16.85
CA TYR A 2 6.99 2.22 -16.47
C TYR A 2 6.34 2.88 -17.69
N ASP A 3 5.14 2.46 -18.09
CA ASP A 3 4.47 2.89 -19.34
C ASP A 3 5.38 2.85 -20.58
N GLY A 4 6.19 1.79 -20.70
CA GLY A 4 7.11 1.59 -21.83
C GLY A 4 8.39 2.42 -21.75
N GLN A 5 8.55 3.31 -20.76
CA GLN A 5 9.79 4.08 -20.57
C GLN A 5 10.73 3.36 -19.59
N ASP A 6 12.01 3.37 -19.90
CA ASP A 6 13.04 2.89 -18.99
C ASP A 6 13.23 3.91 -17.86
N ILE A 7 12.97 3.49 -16.62
CA ILE A 7 13.11 4.36 -15.43
C ILE A 7 14.56 4.75 -15.12
N TYR A 8 15.52 4.09 -15.74
CA TYR A 8 16.96 4.38 -15.63
C TYR A 8 17.50 5.22 -16.81
N GLU A 9 16.64 5.54 -17.78
CA GLU A 9 17.06 6.35 -18.93
C GLU A 9 17.43 7.77 -18.50
N LYS A 10 18.47 8.32 -19.15
CA LYS A 10 18.91 9.68 -18.88
C LYS A 10 17.80 10.68 -19.22
N GLY A 11 17.40 11.46 -18.23
CA GLY A 11 16.29 12.43 -18.37
C GLY A 11 14.95 11.95 -17.79
N PHE A 12 14.86 10.68 -17.34
CA PHE A 12 13.66 10.21 -16.66
C PHE A 12 13.45 10.96 -15.33
N VAL A 13 12.24 11.52 -15.14
CA VAL A 13 11.90 12.31 -13.95
C VAL A 13 11.35 11.40 -12.86
N MET A 14 12.21 10.93 -11.98
CA MET A 14 11.87 10.01 -10.89
C MET A 14 10.74 10.54 -9.97
N LYS A 15 10.59 11.87 -9.83
CA LYS A 15 9.50 12.47 -9.06
C LYS A 15 8.13 12.09 -9.63
N ASN A 16 8.00 12.00 -10.95
CA ASN A 16 6.75 11.61 -11.61
C ASN A 16 6.41 10.14 -11.31
N LEU A 17 7.40 9.25 -11.32
CA LEU A 17 7.19 7.85 -10.95
C LEU A 17 6.72 7.74 -9.49
N ARG A 18 7.39 8.43 -8.59
CA ARG A 18 7.07 8.38 -7.15
C ARG A 18 5.70 8.95 -6.80
N SER A 19 5.13 9.81 -7.65
CA SER A 19 3.75 10.28 -7.47
C SER A 19 2.70 9.25 -7.93
N LYS A 20 3.09 8.31 -8.80
CA LYS A 20 2.21 7.32 -9.42
C LYS A 20 2.34 5.93 -8.83
N VAL A 21 3.48 5.60 -8.24
CA VAL A 21 3.77 4.30 -7.62
C VAL A 21 3.97 4.50 -6.13
N GLY A 22 2.99 4.04 -5.35
CA GLY A 22 3.05 4.01 -3.89
C GLY A 22 3.71 2.72 -3.42
N LEU A 23 4.60 2.84 -2.43
CA LEU A 23 5.28 1.71 -1.82
C LEU A 23 5.05 1.73 -0.31
N VAL A 24 4.53 0.62 0.21
CA VAL A 24 4.36 0.35 1.64
C VAL A 24 5.37 -0.73 2.00
N PHE A 25 6.36 -0.37 2.80
CA PHE A 25 7.40 -1.30 3.26
C PHE A 25 6.90 -2.26 4.34
N GLN A 26 7.64 -3.33 4.57
CA GLN A 26 7.46 -4.18 5.72
C GLN A 26 7.55 -3.35 7.02
N TYR A 27 6.62 -3.55 7.96
CA TYR A 27 6.47 -2.73 9.18
C TYR A 27 6.27 -1.23 8.89
N PRO A 28 5.25 -0.87 8.10
CA PRO A 28 5.03 0.52 7.66
C PRO A 28 4.74 1.48 8.82
N GLU A 29 4.34 0.95 9.98
CA GLU A 29 4.14 1.68 11.23
C GLU A 29 5.38 2.42 11.73
N HIS A 30 6.57 2.01 11.31
CA HIS A 30 7.81 2.71 11.64
C HIS A 30 8.03 3.98 10.81
N GLN A 31 7.19 4.22 9.81
CA GLN A 31 7.27 5.39 8.93
C GLN A 31 6.47 6.59 9.47
N LEU A 32 5.66 6.38 10.52
CA LEU A 32 4.88 7.45 11.15
C LEU A 32 5.79 8.31 12.05
N PHE A 33 5.79 9.62 11.83
CA PHE A 33 6.72 10.53 12.50
C PHE A 33 6.10 11.87 12.96
N GLU A 34 4.88 12.20 12.49
CA GLU A 34 4.20 13.44 12.85
C GLU A 34 3.54 13.35 14.24
N SER A 35 3.08 14.50 14.74
CA SER A 35 2.44 14.61 16.05
C SER A 35 1.12 13.85 16.17
N ASP A 36 0.40 13.76 15.05
CA ASP A 36 -0.89 13.09 14.95
C ASP A 36 -1.05 12.41 13.58
N VAL A 37 -1.97 11.44 13.53
CA VAL A 37 -2.21 10.60 12.35
C VAL A 37 -2.63 11.42 11.15
N PHE A 38 -3.56 12.38 11.32
CA PHE A 38 -4.07 13.15 10.20
C PHE A 38 -2.98 13.98 9.55
N THR A 39 -2.14 14.63 10.35
CA THR A 39 -0.98 15.40 9.88
C THR A 39 0.02 14.51 9.15
N ASP A 40 0.25 13.29 9.66
CA ASP A 40 1.15 12.31 9.02
C ASP A 40 0.64 11.90 7.63
N VAL A 41 -0.65 11.59 7.51
CA VAL A 41 -1.27 11.24 6.22
C VAL A 41 -1.29 12.42 5.23
N CYS A 42 -1.34 13.66 5.72
CA CYS A 42 -1.24 14.87 4.90
C CYS A 42 0.15 15.07 4.28
N PHE A 43 1.19 14.45 4.81
CA PHE A 43 2.58 14.69 4.40
C PHE A 43 2.84 14.38 2.91
N GLY A 44 2.36 13.22 2.42
CA GLY A 44 2.51 12.83 1.01
C GLY A 44 1.87 13.83 0.04
N PRO A 45 0.56 14.11 0.15
CA PRO A 45 -0.12 15.10 -0.67
C PRO A 45 0.51 16.51 -0.63
N LYS A 46 0.96 16.94 0.55
CA LYS A 46 1.67 18.22 0.71
C LYS A 46 2.97 18.27 -0.10
N ASN A 47 3.74 17.18 -0.11
CA ASN A 47 4.97 17.07 -0.90
C ASN A 47 4.72 17.02 -2.42
N LEU A 48 3.52 16.63 -2.84
CA LEU A 48 3.11 16.74 -4.24
C LEU A 48 2.81 18.19 -4.66
N GLY A 49 2.77 19.12 -3.72
CA GLY A 49 2.52 20.55 -3.98
C GLY A 49 1.03 20.90 -4.10
N LEU A 50 0.15 20.08 -3.54
CA LEU A 50 -1.29 20.36 -3.51
C LEU A 50 -1.61 21.49 -2.53
N ASP A 51 -2.71 22.20 -2.77
CA ASP A 51 -3.19 23.20 -1.82
C ASP A 51 -3.74 22.55 -0.54
N LYS A 52 -3.89 23.36 0.51
CA LYS A 52 -4.28 22.88 1.84
C LYS A 52 -5.60 22.10 1.82
N LYS A 53 -6.59 22.57 1.05
CA LYS A 53 -7.91 21.95 0.99
C LYS A 53 -7.86 20.57 0.35
N ASP A 54 -7.13 20.43 -0.76
CA ASP A 54 -6.94 19.16 -1.45
C ASP A 54 -6.12 18.18 -0.60
N VAL A 55 -5.10 18.66 0.12
CA VAL A 55 -4.32 17.84 1.06
C VAL A 55 -5.21 17.23 2.15
N GLU A 56 -6.01 18.07 2.82
CA GLU A 56 -6.90 17.63 3.89
C GLU A 56 -7.99 16.69 3.38
N LEU A 57 -8.57 16.96 2.21
CA LEU A 57 -9.57 16.08 1.60
C LEU A 57 -8.99 14.70 1.27
N ARG A 58 -7.82 14.63 0.62
CA ARG A 58 -7.17 13.37 0.28
C ARG A 58 -6.77 12.57 1.51
N ALA A 59 -6.29 13.22 2.56
CA ALA A 59 -5.96 12.57 3.82
C ALA A 59 -7.21 11.96 4.48
N PHE A 60 -8.31 12.71 4.51
CA PHE A 60 -9.58 12.24 5.04
C PHE A 60 -10.11 11.02 4.27
N GLU A 61 -10.18 11.13 2.93
CA GLU A 61 -10.61 10.02 2.05
C GLU A 61 -9.74 8.77 2.25
N ALA A 62 -8.42 8.94 2.32
CA ALA A 62 -7.50 7.82 2.48
C ALA A 62 -7.67 7.10 3.84
N LEU A 63 -7.88 7.84 4.92
CA LEU A 63 -8.16 7.27 6.24
C LEU A 63 -9.49 6.53 6.27
N GLU A 64 -10.52 7.05 5.60
CA GLU A 64 -11.81 6.34 5.46
C GLU A 64 -11.65 5.06 4.63
N MET A 65 -10.90 5.08 3.53
CA MET A 65 -10.65 3.90 2.67
C MET A 65 -10.02 2.73 3.43
N VAL A 66 -9.12 3.01 4.39
CA VAL A 66 -8.50 1.97 5.21
C VAL A 66 -9.31 1.63 6.47
N GLY A 67 -10.50 2.20 6.63
CA GLY A 67 -11.35 1.98 7.81
C GLY A 67 -10.70 2.46 9.11
N PHE A 68 -9.95 3.57 9.08
CA PHE A 68 -9.35 4.14 10.27
C PHE A 68 -10.40 4.90 11.09
N PRO A 69 -10.48 4.70 12.44
CA PRO A 69 -11.47 5.35 13.28
C PRO A 69 -11.33 6.87 13.31
N LYS A 70 -12.42 7.60 13.04
CA LYS A 70 -12.40 9.09 12.97
C LYS A 70 -12.01 9.74 14.28
N GLU A 71 -12.38 9.16 15.38
CA GLU A 71 -12.04 9.63 16.74
C GLU A 71 -10.55 9.59 17.04
N LEU A 72 -9.76 8.84 16.25
CA LEU A 72 -8.33 8.70 16.43
C LEU A 72 -7.50 9.52 15.43
N PHE A 73 -8.12 10.31 14.55
CA PHE A 73 -7.40 11.09 13.52
C PHE A 73 -6.34 12.02 14.10
N TYR A 74 -6.64 12.62 15.24
CA TYR A 74 -5.77 13.59 15.90
C TYR A 74 -5.00 13.00 17.10
N ASN A 75 -5.05 11.68 17.26
CA ASN A 75 -4.23 10.99 18.26
C ASN A 75 -2.80 10.83 17.79
N SER A 76 -1.88 10.76 18.74
CA SER A 76 -0.48 10.47 18.46
C SER A 76 -0.35 9.05 17.86
N PRO A 77 0.43 8.84 16.78
CA PRO A 77 0.71 7.51 16.27
C PRO A 77 1.27 6.55 17.32
N PHE A 78 1.96 7.07 18.34
CA PHE A 78 2.55 6.26 19.40
C PHE A 78 1.52 5.62 20.35
N GLU A 79 0.31 6.18 20.42
CA GLU A 79 -0.80 5.68 21.25
C GLU A 79 -1.63 4.60 20.56
N LEU A 80 -1.37 4.32 19.28
CA LEU A 80 -2.14 3.41 18.46
C LEU A 80 -1.68 1.96 18.60
N SER A 81 -2.61 1.02 18.40
CA SER A 81 -2.26 -0.40 18.19
C SER A 81 -1.45 -0.59 16.90
N GLY A 82 -0.71 -1.70 16.78
CA GLY A 82 0.06 -2.02 15.58
C GLY A 82 -0.78 -2.03 14.31
N GLY A 83 -1.98 -2.61 14.36
CA GLY A 83 -2.92 -2.62 13.24
C GLY A 83 -3.42 -1.23 12.84
N GLN A 84 -3.70 -0.36 13.82
CA GLN A 84 -4.06 1.04 13.58
C GLN A 84 -2.91 1.83 12.95
N LYS A 85 -1.69 1.70 13.48
CA LYS A 85 -0.48 2.32 12.90
C LYS A 85 -0.30 1.90 11.44
N ARG A 86 -0.48 0.61 11.14
CA ARG A 86 -0.35 0.08 9.79
C ARG A 86 -1.39 0.67 8.84
N ARG A 87 -2.64 0.76 9.25
CA ARG A 87 -3.70 1.42 8.47
C ARG A 87 -3.36 2.89 8.21
N ALA A 88 -2.89 3.62 9.22
CA ALA A 88 -2.47 5.00 9.07
C ALA A 88 -1.33 5.14 8.04
N ALA A 89 -0.31 4.28 8.10
CA ALA A 89 0.80 4.30 7.15
C ALA A 89 0.37 3.96 5.72
N ILE A 90 -0.53 2.99 5.53
CA ILE A 90 -1.13 2.68 4.22
C ILE A 90 -1.93 3.88 3.72
N ALA A 91 -2.72 4.54 4.58
CA ALA A 91 -3.47 5.74 4.23
C ALA A 91 -2.55 6.88 3.75
N GLY A 92 -1.38 7.07 4.39
CA GLY A 92 -0.38 8.07 3.97
C GLY A 92 0.09 7.87 2.53
N VAL A 93 0.24 6.62 2.09
CA VAL A 93 0.58 6.30 0.69
C VAL A 93 -0.63 6.50 -0.22
N LEU A 94 -1.82 6.04 0.17
CA LEU A 94 -3.05 6.16 -0.61
C LEU A 94 -3.49 7.61 -0.82
N ALA A 95 -3.21 8.50 0.14
CA ALA A 95 -3.53 9.93 0.03
C ALA A 95 -2.84 10.61 -1.16
N MET A 96 -1.74 10.07 -1.64
CA MET A 96 -1.08 10.52 -2.88
C MET A 96 -1.85 10.12 -4.15
N LYS A 97 -2.88 9.26 -4.06
CA LYS A 97 -3.67 8.69 -5.16
C LYS A 97 -2.77 8.02 -6.23
N PRO A 98 -1.95 7.03 -5.84
CA PRO A 98 -1.07 6.34 -6.78
C PRO A 98 -1.87 5.50 -7.79
N GLU A 99 -1.29 5.24 -8.97
CA GLU A 99 -1.83 4.32 -9.98
C GLU A 99 -1.48 2.86 -9.66
N VAL A 100 -0.35 2.66 -8.99
CA VAL A 100 0.16 1.35 -8.55
C VAL A 100 0.47 1.40 -7.06
N LEU A 101 -0.02 0.43 -6.30
CA LEU A 101 0.29 0.25 -4.89
C LEU A 101 1.10 -1.03 -4.71
N ILE A 102 2.34 -0.91 -4.25
CA ILE A 102 3.21 -2.02 -3.90
C ILE A 102 3.18 -2.20 -2.38
N LEU A 103 2.88 -3.40 -1.95
CA LEU A 103 2.78 -3.78 -0.54
C LEU A 103 3.80 -4.89 -0.26
N ASP A 104 4.81 -4.58 0.53
CA ASP A 104 5.84 -5.52 0.93
C ASP A 104 5.51 -6.10 2.30
N GLU A 105 5.08 -7.38 2.33
CA GLU A 105 4.69 -8.11 3.54
C GLU A 105 3.73 -7.30 4.46
N PRO A 106 2.61 -6.76 3.93
CA PRO A 106 1.77 -5.81 4.67
C PRO A 106 1.09 -6.42 5.90
N THR A 107 1.10 -7.73 6.03
CA THR A 107 0.46 -8.49 7.11
C THR A 107 1.44 -9.07 8.12
N ALA A 108 2.73 -8.81 7.95
CA ALA A 108 3.78 -9.34 8.84
C ALA A 108 3.52 -8.94 10.32
N GLY A 109 3.55 -9.91 11.23
CA GLY A 109 3.36 -9.65 12.67
C GLY A 109 1.93 -9.37 13.11
N LEU A 110 0.93 -9.42 12.23
CA LEU A 110 -0.48 -9.35 12.60
C LEU A 110 -1.03 -10.72 12.99
N ASP A 111 -2.02 -10.69 13.88
CA ASP A 111 -2.87 -11.85 14.14
C ASP A 111 -3.74 -12.19 12.90
N PRO A 112 -4.29 -13.41 12.79
CA PRO A 112 -5.06 -13.83 11.61
C PRO A 112 -6.22 -12.89 11.26
N LYS A 113 -6.91 -12.34 12.27
CA LYS A 113 -8.02 -11.42 12.07
C LYS A 113 -7.56 -10.08 11.49
N GLY A 114 -6.52 -9.49 12.07
CA GLY A 114 -5.93 -8.23 11.59
C GLY A 114 -5.36 -8.36 10.17
N ARG A 115 -4.81 -9.54 9.84
CA ARG A 115 -4.33 -9.87 8.49
C ARG A 115 -5.47 -9.87 7.48
N ASP A 116 -6.55 -10.63 7.75
CA ASP A 116 -7.71 -10.67 6.86
C ASP A 116 -8.35 -9.30 6.69
N GLU A 117 -8.50 -8.52 7.76
CA GLU A 117 -9.06 -7.16 7.69
C GLU A 117 -8.27 -6.24 6.76
N ILE A 118 -6.94 -6.26 6.82
CA ILE A 118 -6.08 -5.44 5.95
C ILE A 118 -6.20 -5.89 4.48
N LEU A 119 -6.11 -7.20 4.21
CA LEU A 119 -6.16 -7.72 2.84
C LEU A 119 -7.55 -7.56 2.21
N ASP A 120 -8.63 -7.72 2.96
CA ASP A 120 -9.99 -7.47 2.50
C ASP A 120 -10.20 -5.98 2.14
N GLN A 121 -9.63 -5.06 2.92
CA GLN A 121 -9.67 -3.62 2.61
C GLN A 121 -8.87 -3.29 1.35
N ILE A 122 -7.69 -3.87 1.17
CA ILE A 122 -6.87 -3.68 -0.04
C ILE A 122 -7.60 -4.24 -1.28
N LYS A 123 -8.21 -5.42 -1.15
CA LYS A 123 -9.01 -6.01 -2.22
C LYS A 123 -10.19 -5.11 -2.60
N LYS A 124 -10.94 -4.64 -1.62
CA LYS A 124 -12.05 -3.70 -1.82
C LYS A 124 -11.59 -2.42 -2.52
N LEU A 125 -10.47 -1.84 -2.08
CA LEU A 125 -9.86 -0.67 -2.71
C LEU A 125 -9.56 -0.93 -4.20
N HIS A 126 -8.93 -2.07 -4.52
CA HIS A 126 -8.64 -2.47 -5.90
C HIS A 126 -9.93 -2.58 -6.73
N GLU A 127 -10.97 -3.22 -6.21
CA GLU A 127 -12.26 -3.42 -6.89
C GLU A 127 -13.01 -2.09 -7.12
N GLU A 128 -12.95 -1.16 -6.17
CA GLU A 128 -13.66 0.12 -6.24
C GLU A 128 -12.93 1.18 -7.08
N THR A 129 -11.61 1.20 -7.06
CA THR A 129 -10.82 2.28 -7.68
C THR A 129 -10.09 1.85 -8.96
N GLY A 130 -9.94 0.55 -9.20
CA GLY A 130 -9.15 0.01 -10.30
C GLY A 130 -7.63 0.17 -10.12
N ILE A 131 -7.15 0.57 -8.94
CA ILE A 131 -5.71 0.68 -8.66
C ILE A 131 -5.01 -0.66 -8.87
N THR A 132 -3.85 -0.66 -9.52
CA THR A 132 -3.04 -1.87 -9.61
C THR A 132 -2.37 -2.16 -8.28
N VAL A 133 -2.58 -3.37 -7.73
CA VAL A 133 -1.95 -3.79 -6.47
C VAL A 133 -0.91 -4.87 -6.75
N ILE A 134 0.31 -4.67 -6.25
CA ILE A 134 1.38 -5.67 -6.24
C ILE A 134 1.61 -6.06 -4.78
N LEU A 135 1.26 -7.30 -4.44
CA LEU A 135 1.45 -7.86 -3.11
C LEU A 135 2.69 -8.75 -3.10
N VAL A 136 3.70 -8.38 -2.33
CA VAL A 136 4.84 -9.25 -2.02
C VAL A 136 4.52 -9.98 -0.72
N SER A 137 4.49 -11.30 -0.77
CA SER A 137 4.17 -12.14 0.39
C SER A 137 4.82 -13.51 0.28
N HIS A 138 5.15 -14.10 1.42
CA HIS A 138 5.56 -15.51 1.55
C HIS A 138 4.39 -16.41 2.00
N SER A 139 3.22 -15.83 2.27
CA SER A 139 2.01 -16.57 2.66
C SER A 139 1.28 -17.12 1.43
N MET A 140 1.36 -18.41 1.21
CA MET A 140 0.65 -19.06 0.10
C MET A 140 -0.88 -18.98 0.27
N GLU A 141 -1.36 -18.91 1.51
CA GLU A 141 -2.78 -18.74 1.83
C GLU A 141 -3.30 -17.38 1.36
N ASP A 142 -2.57 -16.31 1.66
CA ASP A 142 -2.92 -14.95 1.24
C ASP A 142 -2.90 -14.84 -0.29
N VAL A 143 -1.86 -15.38 -0.91
CA VAL A 143 -1.72 -15.41 -2.37
C VAL A 143 -2.88 -16.16 -3.02
N ALA A 144 -3.25 -17.34 -2.51
CA ALA A 144 -4.36 -18.12 -3.07
C ALA A 144 -5.71 -17.41 -2.97
N LYS A 145 -5.91 -16.64 -1.88
CA LYS A 145 -7.20 -15.98 -1.56
C LYS A 145 -7.36 -14.62 -2.27
N TYR A 146 -6.28 -13.85 -2.40
CA TYR A 146 -6.38 -12.43 -2.72
C TYR A 146 -5.84 -12.03 -4.10
N VAL A 147 -4.99 -12.84 -4.75
CA VAL A 147 -4.36 -12.41 -6.02
C VAL A 147 -4.91 -13.13 -7.25
N GLY A 148 -5.03 -12.40 -8.35
CA GLY A 148 -5.45 -12.95 -9.65
C GLY A 148 -4.30 -13.47 -10.51
N ARG A 149 -3.08 -13.00 -10.27
CA ARG A 149 -1.84 -13.39 -10.96
C ARG A 149 -0.73 -13.58 -9.96
N LEU A 150 0.03 -14.65 -10.12
CA LEU A 150 1.16 -15.00 -9.24
C LEU A 150 2.45 -15.06 -10.06
N ILE A 151 3.44 -14.32 -9.61
CA ILE A 151 4.81 -14.38 -10.13
C ILE A 151 5.69 -14.98 -9.03
N VAL A 152 6.32 -16.10 -9.31
CA VAL A 152 7.26 -16.76 -8.39
C VAL A 152 8.68 -16.46 -8.81
N LEU A 153 9.46 -15.93 -7.86
CA LEU A 153 10.87 -15.61 -8.05
C LEU A 153 11.74 -16.58 -7.28
N ASP A 154 12.75 -17.12 -7.94
CA ASP A 154 13.80 -17.91 -7.33
C ASP A 154 15.17 -17.52 -7.88
N HIS A 155 16.14 -17.27 -7.00
CA HIS A 155 17.50 -16.84 -7.37
C HIS A 155 17.53 -15.68 -8.40
N GLY A 156 16.60 -14.70 -8.28
CA GLY A 156 16.50 -13.55 -9.17
C GLY A 156 15.92 -13.85 -10.57
N ARG A 157 15.31 -15.02 -10.74
CA ARG A 157 14.67 -15.42 -12.00
C ARG A 157 13.18 -15.67 -11.79
N VAL A 158 12.38 -15.33 -12.79
CA VAL A 158 10.97 -15.69 -12.82
C VAL A 158 10.85 -17.18 -13.13
N MET A 159 10.32 -17.95 -12.20
CA MET A 159 10.08 -19.39 -12.35
C MET A 159 8.67 -19.67 -12.85
N TYR A 160 7.70 -18.93 -12.35
CA TYR A 160 6.29 -19.05 -12.75
C TYR A 160 5.67 -17.67 -12.88
N ASP A 161 4.77 -17.52 -13.83
CA ASP A 161 3.95 -16.33 -14.07
C ASP A 161 2.61 -16.78 -14.64
N ASP A 162 1.63 -17.04 -13.78
CA ASP A 162 0.30 -17.51 -14.16
C ASP A 162 -0.70 -17.25 -13.00
N ILE A 163 -1.94 -17.69 -13.17
CA ILE A 163 -2.94 -17.69 -12.10
C ILE A 163 -2.53 -18.64 -10.96
N PRO A 164 -2.80 -18.30 -9.68
CA PRO A 164 -2.37 -19.12 -8.53
C PRO A 164 -2.74 -20.59 -8.65
N LYS A 165 -3.95 -20.91 -9.12
CA LYS A 165 -4.43 -22.29 -9.29
C LYS A 165 -3.54 -23.15 -10.20
N LYS A 166 -2.95 -22.56 -11.24
CA LYS A 166 -2.05 -23.30 -12.14
C LYS A 166 -0.67 -23.43 -11.54
N VAL A 167 -0.16 -22.40 -10.89
CA VAL A 167 1.14 -22.44 -10.22
C VAL A 167 1.14 -23.51 -9.13
N PHE A 168 0.14 -23.52 -8.23
CA PHE A 168 0.04 -24.51 -7.13
C PHE A 168 -0.20 -25.96 -7.57
N ARG A 169 -0.60 -26.21 -8.82
CA ARG A 169 -0.69 -27.58 -9.35
C ARG A 169 0.64 -28.14 -9.82
N ASN A 170 1.59 -27.28 -10.10
CA ASN A 170 2.91 -27.64 -10.65
C ASN A 170 4.01 -27.62 -9.57
N TYR A 171 3.62 -27.35 -8.33
CA TYR A 171 4.45 -27.43 -7.14
C TYR A 171 4.06 -28.67 -6.33
#